data_b9955d3fa5ccbf9d5b4199bdb39de469
#
_entry.id   b9955d3fa5ccbf9d5b4199bdb39de469
#
_cell.length_a   1.000
_cell.length_b   1.000
_cell.length_c   1.000
_cell.angle_alpha   90.00
_cell.angle_beta   90.00
_cell.angle_gamma   90.00
#
_symmetry.space_group_name_H-M   'P 1'
#
loop_
_entity.id
_entity.type
_entity.pdbx_description
1 polymer ?
#
loop_
_entity_poly.entity_id
_entity_poly.type
_entity_poly.pdbx_seq_one_letter_code
_entity_poly.pdbx_strand_id
1 'polypeptide(L)'
;MKIAIARIRSSRISLKHAITICKFLKNKKLLKAKAFLENVLKQKESYDGKYYTNATKEFISLLKQVEANAKKKGLNIDKLFIKTIKADKGETMYLPKRAKFIPRRAKTTHLTVIVEER
;
A
#
# COMPACT_ATOMS: atom_id res chain seq x y z
N MET A 1 21.80 -3.32 -9.50
CA MET A 1 20.38 -3.23 -9.89
C MET A 1 19.77 -1.96 -9.32
N LYS A 2 19.01 -1.27 -10.14
CA LYS A 2 18.39 0.00 -9.76
C LYS A 2 16.97 -0.23 -9.23
N ILE A 3 16.89 -0.79 -8.03
CA ILE A 3 15.62 -1.08 -7.37
C ILE A 3 15.55 -0.41 -6.00
N ALA A 4 14.35 -0.09 -5.57
CA ALA A 4 14.07 0.39 -4.21
C ALA A 4 12.89 -0.39 -3.64
N ILE A 5 12.92 -0.62 -2.35
CA ILE A 5 11.92 -1.41 -1.64
C ILE A 5 11.37 -0.60 -0.48
N ALA A 6 10.07 -0.69 -0.25
CA ALA A 6 9.45 -0.16 0.95
C ALA A 6 8.45 -1.17 1.50
N ARG A 7 8.30 -1.19 2.82
CA ARG A 7 7.38 -2.08 3.52
C ARG A 7 6.65 -1.33 4.63
N ILE A 8 5.38 -1.65 4.80
CA ILE A 8 4.63 -1.26 5.98
C ILE A 8 4.21 -2.56 6.67
N ARG A 9 4.63 -2.74 7.90
CA ARG A 9 4.29 -3.93 8.67
C ARG A 9 3.09 -3.66 9.56
N SER A 10 2.22 -4.67 9.67
CA SER A 10 1.08 -4.65 10.60
C SER A 10 0.16 -3.45 10.42
N SER A 11 -0.10 -3.06 9.17
CA SER A 11 -1.08 -2.04 8.87
C SER A 11 -2.49 -2.54 9.18
N ARG A 12 -3.31 -1.70 9.78
CA ARG A 12 -4.67 -2.08 10.17
C ARG A 12 -5.68 -1.82 9.06
N ILE A 13 -5.43 -2.38 7.89
CA ILE A 13 -6.34 -2.30 6.75
C ILE A 13 -6.82 -3.69 6.36
N SER A 14 -7.94 -3.74 5.64
CA SER A 14 -8.47 -5.01 5.15
C SER A 14 -7.55 -5.63 4.10
N LEU A 15 -7.24 -6.91 4.27
CA LEU A 15 -6.44 -7.65 3.28
C LEU A 15 -7.13 -7.69 1.91
N LYS A 16 -8.45 -7.85 1.87
CA LYS A 16 -9.22 -7.84 0.61
C LYS A 16 -9.08 -6.51 -0.12
N HIS A 17 -9.21 -5.40 0.61
CA HIS A 17 -9.06 -4.07 0.05
C HIS A 17 -7.63 -3.85 -0.48
N ALA A 18 -6.64 -4.29 0.30
CA ALA A 18 -5.25 -4.18 -0.09
C ALA A 18 -4.94 -4.97 -1.36
N ILE A 19 -5.43 -6.19 -1.47
CA ILE A 19 -5.22 -7.02 -2.66
C ILE A 19 -5.86 -6.37 -3.89
N THR A 20 -7.06 -5.80 -3.75
CA THR A 20 -7.72 -5.09 -4.83
C THR A 20 -6.89 -3.90 -5.30
N ILE A 21 -6.39 -3.09 -4.37
CA ILE A 21 -5.55 -1.94 -4.69
C ILE A 21 -4.26 -2.37 -5.40
N CYS A 22 -3.62 -3.45 -4.94
CA CYS A 22 -2.43 -3.99 -5.59
C CYS A 22 -2.67 -4.33 -7.06
N LYS A 23 -3.82 -4.89 -7.38
CA LYS A 23 -4.17 -5.21 -8.78
C LYS A 23 -4.24 -3.97 -9.65
N PHE A 24 -4.73 -2.86 -9.13
CA PHE A 24 -4.81 -1.60 -9.86
C PHE A 24 -3.46 -0.90 -10.02
N LEU A 25 -2.53 -1.12 -9.10
CA LEU A 25 -1.23 -0.46 -9.12
C LEU A 25 -0.13 -1.25 -9.83
N LYS A 26 -0.35 -2.53 -10.07
CA LYS A 26 0.67 -3.40 -10.66
C LYS A 26 1.11 -2.92 -12.04
N ASN A 27 2.43 -2.92 -12.27
CA ASN A 27 3.05 -2.55 -13.55
C ASN A 27 2.81 -1.12 -14.01
N LYS A 28 2.51 -0.20 -13.09
CA LYS A 28 2.35 1.22 -13.40
C LYS A 28 3.60 2.01 -13.02
N LYS A 29 3.78 3.17 -13.66
CA LYS A 29 4.78 4.13 -13.23
C LYS A 29 4.45 4.62 -11.82
N LEU A 30 5.48 4.84 -11.01
CA LEU A 30 5.29 5.30 -9.63
C LEU A 30 4.47 6.59 -9.57
N LEU A 31 4.79 7.56 -10.42
CA LEU A 31 4.06 8.84 -10.44
C LEU A 31 2.60 8.68 -10.84
N LYS A 32 2.32 7.83 -11.83
CA LYS A 32 0.94 7.53 -12.23
C LYS A 32 0.17 6.82 -11.13
N ALA A 33 0.79 5.89 -10.43
CA ALA A 33 0.16 5.20 -9.33
C ALA A 33 -0.19 6.16 -8.19
N LYS A 34 0.72 7.07 -7.85
CA LYS A 34 0.46 8.09 -6.82
C LYS A 34 -0.71 9.00 -7.23
N ALA A 35 -0.71 9.46 -8.48
CA ALA A 35 -1.79 10.31 -8.99
C ALA A 35 -3.14 9.59 -8.95
N PHE A 36 -3.17 8.30 -9.33
CA PHE A 36 -4.38 7.49 -9.26
C PHE A 36 -4.92 7.42 -7.83
N LEU A 37 -4.05 7.13 -6.85
CA LEU A 37 -4.47 7.02 -5.45
C LEU A 37 -4.98 8.36 -4.91
N GLU A 38 -4.35 9.46 -5.27
CA GLU A 38 -4.80 10.79 -4.85
C GLU A 38 -6.18 11.12 -5.46
N ASN A 39 -6.40 10.74 -6.72
CA ASN A 39 -7.69 10.92 -7.38
C ASN A 39 -8.78 10.05 -6.73
N VAL A 40 -8.45 8.86 -6.28
CA VAL A 40 -9.39 8.00 -5.53
C VAL A 40 -9.79 8.68 -4.21
N LEU A 41 -8.85 9.29 -3.50
CA LEU A 41 -9.18 10.03 -2.28
C LEU A 41 -10.11 11.22 -2.54
N LYS A 42 -9.96 11.86 -3.70
CA LYS A 42 -10.82 12.98 -4.11
C LYS A 42 -12.11 12.51 -4.79
N GLN A 43 -12.33 11.20 -4.84
CA GLN A 43 -13.49 10.56 -5.47
C GLN A 43 -13.60 10.84 -6.99
N LYS A 44 -12.50 11.20 -7.64
CA LYS A 44 -12.44 11.37 -9.09
C LYS A 44 -12.24 10.05 -9.84
N GLU A 45 -11.63 9.08 -9.19
CA GLU A 45 -11.43 7.73 -9.70
C GLU A 45 -11.80 6.73 -8.62
N SER A 46 -12.04 5.48 -8.98
CA SER A 46 -12.47 4.46 -8.04
C SER A 46 -11.90 3.09 -8.43
N TYR A 47 -11.95 2.15 -7.49
CA TYR A 47 -11.66 0.74 -7.75
C TYR A 47 -12.98 0.05 -8.11
N ASP A 48 -13.39 0.17 -9.37
CA ASP A 48 -14.67 -0.37 -9.84
C ASP A 48 -15.88 0.10 -9.00
N GLY A 49 -15.92 1.41 -8.73
CA GLY A 49 -16.99 2.02 -7.96
C GLY A 49 -16.78 2.07 -6.45
N LYS A 50 -15.64 1.58 -5.97
CA LYS A 50 -15.29 1.58 -4.54
C LYS A 50 -14.06 2.42 -4.28
N TYR A 51 -13.98 3.02 -3.10
CA TYR A 51 -12.91 3.96 -2.78
C TYR A 51 -11.91 3.47 -1.75
N TYR A 52 -12.28 2.56 -0.84
CA TYR A 52 -11.40 2.00 0.19
C TYR A 52 -10.47 3.05 0.81
N THR A 53 -11.03 4.14 1.32
CA THR A 53 -10.29 5.34 1.74
C THR A 53 -9.12 5.05 2.69
N ASN A 54 -9.34 4.25 3.72
CA ASN A 54 -8.28 3.95 4.71
C ASN A 54 -7.13 3.18 4.08
N ALA A 55 -7.43 2.17 3.27
CA ALA A 55 -6.41 1.39 2.58
C ALA A 55 -5.65 2.26 1.56
N THR A 56 -6.37 3.13 0.85
CA THR A 56 -5.76 4.05 -0.11
C THR A 56 -4.74 4.97 0.55
N LYS A 57 -5.06 5.50 1.73
CA LYS A 57 -4.12 6.35 2.49
C LYS A 57 -2.84 5.59 2.85
N GLU A 58 -2.96 4.34 3.26
CA GLU A 58 -1.80 3.50 3.58
C GLU A 58 -0.92 3.25 2.35
N PHE A 59 -1.52 3.00 1.19
CA PHE A 59 -0.77 2.83 -0.04
C PHE A 59 -0.08 4.11 -0.49
N ILE A 60 -0.70 5.27 -0.30
CA ILE A 60 -0.04 6.55 -0.58
C ILE A 60 1.19 6.71 0.30
N SER A 61 1.09 6.39 1.60
CA SER A 61 2.22 6.41 2.52
C SER A 61 3.33 5.47 2.07
N LEU A 62 2.97 4.25 1.64
CA LEU A 62 3.91 3.26 1.14
C LEU A 62 4.67 3.77 -0.09
N LEU A 63 3.97 4.37 -1.04
CA LEU A 63 4.59 4.90 -2.25
C LEU A 63 5.50 6.10 -1.94
N LYS A 64 5.14 6.94 -0.96
CA LYS A 64 6.02 8.01 -0.49
C LYS A 64 7.31 7.46 0.12
N GLN A 65 7.21 6.39 0.88
CA GLN A 65 8.39 5.74 1.47
C GLN A 65 9.33 5.18 0.40
N VAL A 66 8.79 4.49 -0.59
CA VAL A 66 9.62 3.92 -1.65
C VAL A 66 10.25 5.01 -2.51
N GLU A 67 9.55 6.11 -2.75
CA GLU A 67 10.10 7.28 -3.44
C GLU A 67 11.29 7.86 -2.67
N ALA A 68 11.17 8.03 -1.37
CA ALA A 68 12.26 8.51 -0.52
C ALA A 68 13.46 7.54 -0.55
N ASN A 69 13.20 6.23 -0.49
CA ASN A 69 14.25 5.22 -0.56
C ASN A 69 14.96 5.25 -1.91
N ALA A 70 14.22 5.45 -3.00
CA ALA A 70 14.79 5.58 -4.33
C ALA A 70 15.67 6.82 -4.46
N LYS A 71 15.24 7.95 -3.90
CA LYS A 71 16.05 9.18 -3.88
C LYS A 71 17.37 8.97 -3.15
N LYS A 72 17.36 8.26 -2.03
CA LYS A 72 18.58 7.95 -1.27
C LYS A 72 19.56 7.10 -2.08
N LYS A 73 19.06 6.27 -2.99
CA LYS A 73 19.89 5.45 -3.86
C LYS A 73 20.29 6.19 -5.15
N GLY A 74 19.87 7.42 -5.34
CA GLY A 74 20.19 8.20 -6.52
C GLY A 74 19.41 7.79 -7.78
N LEU A 75 18.27 7.13 -7.62
CA LEU A 75 17.46 6.71 -8.75
C LEU A 75 16.60 7.86 -9.26
N ASN A 76 16.35 7.86 -10.58
CA ASN A 76 15.47 8.86 -11.20
C ASN A 76 14.01 8.48 -11.01
N ILE A 77 13.28 9.28 -10.23
CA ILE A 77 11.88 9.01 -9.89
C ILE A 77 10.98 8.95 -11.12
N ASP A 78 11.26 9.76 -12.15
CA ASP A 78 10.44 9.77 -13.36
C ASP A 78 10.52 8.46 -14.13
N LYS A 79 11.55 7.66 -13.89
CA LYS A 79 11.77 6.37 -14.56
C LYS A 79 11.43 5.17 -13.68
N LEU A 80 10.83 5.38 -12.52
CA LEU A 80 10.48 4.28 -11.62
C LEU A 80 9.17 3.62 -12.04
N PHE A 81 9.19 2.31 -12.09
CA PHE A 81 8.02 1.46 -12.34
C PHE A 81 7.80 0.53 -11.17
N ILE A 82 6.56 0.30 -10.82
CA ILE A 82 6.21 -0.68 -9.79
C ILE A 82 6.42 -2.08 -10.39
N LYS A 83 7.49 -2.73 -9.97
CA LYS A 83 7.81 -4.09 -10.40
C LYS A 83 6.95 -5.10 -9.68
N THR A 84 6.82 -4.97 -8.37
CA THR A 84 6.04 -5.86 -7.53
C THR A 84 5.38 -5.03 -6.43
N ILE A 85 4.10 -5.27 -6.23
CA ILE A 85 3.36 -4.71 -5.10
C ILE A 85 2.47 -5.82 -4.57
N LYS A 86 2.54 -6.06 -3.26
CA LYS A 86 1.79 -7.15 -2.65
C LYS A 86 1.32 -6.81 -1.25
N ALA A 87 0.26 -7.49 -0.85
CA ALA A 87 -0.28 -7.42 0.48
C ALA A 87 -0.35 -8.84 1.05
N ASP A 88 0.24 -9.03 2.22
CA ASP A 88 0.25 -10.31 2.91
C ASP A 88 -0.49 -10.21 4.23
N LYS A 89 -1.07 -11.32 4.67
CA LYS A 89 -1.71 -11.39 5.98
C LYS A 89 -0.68 -11.15 7.08
N GLY A 90 -0.94 -10.16 7.92
CA GLY A 90 -0.09 -9.88 9.08
C GLY A 90 -0.53 -10.64 10.33
N GLU A 91 0.00 -10.22 11.45
CA GLU A 91 -0.32 -10.81 12.73
C GLU A 91 -1.75 -10.46 13.15
N THR A 92 -2.41 -11.39 13.84
CA THR A 92 -3.69 -11.13 14.47
C THR A 92 -3.44 -10.67 15.90
N MET A 93 -3.90 -9.46 16.21
CA MET A 93 -3.79 -8.93 17.56
C MET A 93 -5.07 -9.21 18.33
N TYR A 94 -4.93 -9.61 19.60
CA TYR A 94 -6.05 -9.81 20.48
C TYR A 94 -6.21 -8.60 21.39
N LEU A 95 -7.36 -7.91 21.24
CA LEU A 95 -7.66 -6.74 22.06
C LEU A 95 -8.61 -7.15 23.18
N PRO A 96 -8.44 -6.65 24.41
CA PRO A 96 -9.35 -6.98 25.50
C PRO A 96 -10.76 -6.43 25.23
N LYS A 97 -11.75 -7.26 25.47
CA LYS A 97 -13.15 -6.87 25.40
C LYS A 97 -13.65 -6.51 26.78
N ARG A 98 -14.40 -5.40 26.89
CA ARG A 98 -14.82 -4.83 28.17
C ARG A 98 -15.73 -5.72 28.99
N ALA A 99 -16.57 -6.53 28.36
CA ALA A 99 -17.57 -7.30 29.03
C ALA A 99 -17.51 -8.75 28.62
N LYS A 100 -16.71 -9.52 29.15
CA LYS A 100 -16.56 -10.95 28.95
C LYS A 100 -15.23 -11.33 28.33
N PHE A 101 -14.89 -12.53 28.57
CA PHE A 101 -13.61 -13.17 28.36
C PHE A 101 -13.27 -13.48 26.88
N ILE A 102 -14.04 -12.93 25.93
CA ILE A 102 -13.78 -13.15 24.51
C ILE A 102 -12.90 -12.02 23.97
N PRO A 103 -11.63 -12.29 23.57
CA PRO A 103 -10.77 -11.25 23.04
C PRO A 103 -11.24 -10.75 21.69
N ARG A 104 -11.13 -9.45 21.47
CA ARG A 104 -11.32 -8.84 20.17
C ARG A 104 -10.13 -9.19 19.29
N ARG A 105 -10.41 -9.54 18.03
CA ARG A 105 -9.35 -9.78 17.04
C ARG A 105 -9.18 -8.54 16.16
N ALA A 106 -7.97 -8.04 16.12
CA ALA A 106 -7.58 -7.02 15.13
C ALA A 106 -6.66 -7.67 14.11
N LYS A 107 -7.11 -7.75 12.88
CA LYS A 107 -6.31 -8.30 11.79
C LYS A 107 -5.41 -7.22 11.21
N THR A 108 -4.19 -7.58 10.88
CA THR A 108 -3.24 -6.66 10.25
C THR A 108 -2.81 -7.17 8.89
N THR A 109 -2.25 -6.28 8.09
CA THR A 109 -1.79 -6.60 6.73
C THR A 109 -0.39 -6.03 6.54
N HIS A 110 0.51 -6.81 5.94
CA HIS A 110 1.83 -6.34 5.56
C HIS A 110 1.80 -5.90 4.10
N LEU A 111 2.30 -4.70 3.83
CA LEU A 111 2.38 -4.15 2.48
C LEU A 111 3.83 -4.07 2.04
N THR A 112 4.10 -4.51 0.82
CA THR A 112 5.44 -4.46 0.24
C THR A 112 5.36 -3.94 -1.18
N VAL A 113 6.25 -3.02 -1.54
CA VAL A 113 6.40 -2.55 -2.92
C VAL A 113 7.86 -2.57 -3.31
N ILE A 114 8.12 -3.04 -4.53
CA ILE A 114 9.44 -3.01 -5.14
C ILE A 114 9.29 -2.23 -6.44
N VAL A 115 10.08 -1.17 -6.58
CA VAL A 115 10.13 -0.37 -7.81
C VAL A 115 11.49 -0.52 -8.46
N GLU A 116 11.53 -0.38 -9.79
CA GLU A 116 12.78 -0.41 -10.54
C GLU A 116 12.85 0.78 -11.49
N GLU A 117 14.06 1.25 -11.74
CA GLU A 117 14.32 2.27 -12.76
C GLU A 117 14.44 1.59 -14.11
N ARG A 118 13.65 2.05 -15.06
CA ARG A 118 13.66 1.53 -16.44
C ARG A 118 14.07 2.58 -17.44
#